data_0825842adf82c6a02c07b2f24dfb9dad
#
_entry.id   0825842adf82c6a02c07b2f24dfb9dad
#
_cell.length_a   1.000
_cell.length_b   1.000
_cell.length_c   1.000
_cell.angle_alpha   90.00
_cell.angle_beta   90.00
_cell.angle_gamma   90.00
#
_symmetry.space_group_name_H-M   'P 1'
#
loop_
_entity.id
_entity.type
_entity.pdbx_description
1 polymer ?
#
loop_
_entity_poly.entity_id
_entity_poly.type
_entity_poly.pdbx_seq_one_letter_code
_entity_poly.pdbx_strand_id
1 'polypeptide(L)'
;MMLLKGDIDPRLFPDDSAPPEDIRELGKKFTIQLNDITDPNALGPQSCIIKMKTGQKYSAFCDIPYGSPGNRMDKAARELKVRKCFEVGGRSADPQALIEAIEKIENMKDMRALFSTVCD
;
A
#
# COMPACT_ATOMS: atom_id res chain seq x y z
N MET A 1 4.99 -10.06 5.00
CA MET A 1 5.90 -9.24 4.20
C MET A 1 6.46 -8.07 4.99
N MET A 2 5.67 -7.10 5.46
CA MET A 2 6.16 -5.97 6.28
C MET A 2 7.12 -6.37 7.40
N LEU A 3 6.81 -7.44 8.16
CA LEU A 3 7.66 -7.92 9.27
C LEU A 3 9.02 -8.46 8.81
N LEU A 4 9.15 -8.94 7.59
CA LEU A 4 10.40 -9.55 7.08
C LEU A 4 11.20 -8.58 6.21
N LYS A 5 10.51 -7.71 5.45
CA LYS A 5 11.12 -6.86 4.44
C LYS A 5 11.03 -5.37 4.76
N GLY A 6 10.27 -5.00 5.81
CA GLY A 6 10.03 -3.60 6.17
C GLY A 6 9.09 -2.84 5.25
N ASP A 7 8.65 -3.47 4.15
CA ASP A 7 7.77 -2.86 3.16
C ASP A 7 6.88 -3.92 2.48
N ILE A 8 5.88 -3.46 1.74
CA ILE A 8 5.07 -4.28 0.84
C ILE A 8 5.54 -3.98 -0.58
N ASP A 9 6.20 -4.97 -1.19
CA ASP A 9 6.65 -4.89 -2.57
C ASP A 9 5.65 -5.64 -3.47
N PRO A 10 4.92 -4.94 -4.36
CA PRO A 10 3.96 -5.58 -5.28
C PRO A 10 4.60 -6.65 -6.18
N ARG A 11 5.91 -6.54 -6.48
CA ARG A 11 6.65 -7.54 -7.28
C ARG A 11 6.74 -8.92 -6.63
N LEU A 12 6.48 -8.99 -5.31
CA LEU A 12 6.44 -10.26 -4.58
C LEU A 12 5.07 -10.95 -4.63
N PHE A 13 4.12 -10.38 -5.37
CA PHE A 13 2.79 -10.95 -5.62
C PHE A 13 2.51 -11.07 -7.12
N PRO A 14 3.33 -11.79 -7.90
CA PRO A 14 3.01 -12.05 -9.30
C PRO A 14 1.75 -12.94 -9.36
N ASP A 15 0.91 -12.70 -10.37
CA ASP A 15 -0.45 -13.22 -10.48
C ASP A 15 -0.58 -14.76 -10.33
N ASP A 16 0.45 -15.53 -10.66
CA ASP A 16 0.41 -16.99 -10.68
C ASP A 16 1.47 -17.68 -9.81
N SER A 17 2.18 -16.97 -8.96
CA SER A 17 3.24 -17.59 -8.16
C SER A 17 2.89 -17.66 -6.68
N ALA A 18 3.27 -18.77 -6.05
CA ALA A 18 3.21 -18.88 -4.60
C ALA A 18 4.13 -17.83 -3.95
N PRO A 19 3.73 -17.24 -2.82
CA PRO A 19 4.60 -16.30 -2.11
C PRO A 19 5.91 -16.98 -1.70
N PRO A 20 7.01 -16.22 -1.58
CA PRO A 20 8.30 -16.73 -1.11
C PRO A 20 8.17 -17.55 0.16
N GLU A 21 9.00 -18.58 0.29
CA GLU A 21 8.90 -19.56 1.38
C GLU A 21 8.98 -18.92 2.77
N ASP A 22 9.85 -17.93 2.97
CA ASP A 22 9.99 -17.18 4.22
C ASP A 22 8.69 -16.45 4.62
N ILE A 23 7.98 -15.91 3.65
CA ILE A 23 6.67 -15.25 3.85
C ILE A 23 5.61 -16.31 4.18
N ARG A 24 5.61 -17.43 3.47
CA ARG A 24 4.67 -18.53 3.69
C ARG A 24 4.85 -19.16 5.08
N GLU A 25 6.08 -19.41 5.50
CA GLU A 25 6.39 -19.93 6.83
C GLU A 25 6.01 -18.97 7.96
N LEU A 26 6.21 -17.67 7.74
CA LEU A 26 5.73 -16.66 8.69
C LEU A 26 4.19 -16.65 8.73
N GLY A 27 3.54 -16.78 7.59
CA GLY A 27 2.08 -16.80 7.47
C GLY A 27 1.41 -17.87 8.34
N LYS A 28 2.04 -19.05 8.49
CA LYS A 28 1.56 -20.13 9.36
C LYS A 28 1.48 -19.77 10.85
N LYS A 29 2.16 -18.70 11.25
CA LYS A 29 2.19 -18.21 12.65
C LYS A 29 1.13 -17.16 12.94
N PHE A 30 0.37 -16.74 11.92
CA PHE A 30 -0.69 -15.78 12.09
C PHE A 30 -1.99 -16.44 12.53
N THR A 31 -2.67 -15.79 13.47
CA THR A 31 -4.05 -16.12 13.86
C THR A 31 -4.89 -14.90 13.60
N ILE A 32 -5.94 -15.04 12.81
CA ILE A 32 -6.90 -13.97 12.55
C ILE A 32 -8.04 -14.13 13.54
N GLN A 33 -8.34 -13.07 14.27
CA GLN A 33 -9.51 -12.96 15.13
C GLN A 33 -10.47 -11.95 14.51
N LEU A 34 -11.68 -12.38 14.26
CA LEU A 34 -12.76 -11.49 13.80
C LEU A 34 -13.18 -10.59 14.96
N ASN A 35 -13.47 -9.35 14.64
CA ASN A 35 -14.09 -8.41 15.56
C ASN A 35 -15.62 -8.31 15.29
N ASP A 36 -16.34 -7.60 16.15
CA ASP A 36 -17.79 -7.45 16.06
C ASP A 36 -18.22 -6.33 15.08
N ILE A 37 -17.37 -5.94 14.14
CA ILE A 37 -17.70 -4.95 13.11
C ILE A 37 -18.73 -5.57 12.17
N THR A 38 -19.90 -4.96 12.11
CA THR A 38 -21.03 -5.43 11.29
C THR A 38 -21.05 -4.83 9.88
N ASP A 39 -20.33 -3.73 9.65
CA ASP A 39 -20.21 -3.14 8.32
C ASP A 39 -19.20 -3.93 7.46
N PRO A 40 -19.66 -4.63 6.41
CA PRO A 40 -18.77 -5.42 5.54
C PRO A 40 -17.77 -4.57 4.74
N ASN A 41 -17.97 -3.25 4.66
CA ASN A 41 -17.08 -2.32 3.96
C ASN A 41 -16.10 -1.62 4.91
N ALA A 42 -16.18 -1.87 6.22
CA ALA A 42 -15.27 -1.25 7.18
C ALA A 42 -13.85 -1.80 7.00
N LEU A 43 -12.90 -0.90 6.74
CA LEU A 43 -11.47 -1.22 6.68
C LEU A 43 -10.77 -1.12 8.05
N GLY A 44 -11.45 -0.66 9.06
CA GLY A 44 -10.98 -0.49 10.44
C GLY A 44 -12.13 -0.48 11.43
N PRO A 45 -11.86 -0.48 12.72
CA PRO A 45 -10.54 -0.55 13.36
C PRO A 45 -9.88 -1.93 13.26
N GLN A 46 -8.55 -1.95 13.27
CA GLN A 46 -7.77 -3.19 13.26
C GLN A 46 -6.66 -3.15 14.32
N SER A 47 -6.36 -4.29 14.90
CA SER A 47 -5.24 -4.44 15.83
C SER A 47 -4.30 -5.57 15.41
N CYS A 48 -3.03 -5.40 15.71
CA CYS A 48 -2.02 -6.42 15.52
C CYS A 48 -1.26 -6.63 16.82
N ILE A 49 -1.08 -7.89 17.21
CA ILE A 49 -0.28 -8.28 18.39
C ILE A 49 0.80 -9.24 17.93
N ILE A 50 2.05 -8.90 18.23
CA ILE A 50 3.22 -9.75 17.97
C ILE A 50 3.74 -10.25 19.30
N LYS A 51 3.79 -11.57 19.46
CA LYS A 51 4.40 -12.25 20.63
C LYS A 51 5.75 -12.82 20.22
N MET A 52 6.82 -12.33 20.82
CA MET A 52 8.17 -12.84 20.61
C MET A 52 8.42 -14.13 21.38
N LYS A 53 9.36 -14.96 20.91
CA LYS A 53 9.80 -16.17 21.63
C LYS A 53 10.38 -15.85 23.02
N THR A 54 10.88 -14.64 23.22
CA THR A 54 11.37 -14.13 24.51
C THR A 54 10.26 -13.82 25.52
N GLY A 55 9.00 -13.92 25.11
CA GLY A 55 7.83 -13.52 25.90
C GLY A 55 7.43 -12.04 25.75
N GLN A 56 8.25 -11.22 25.10
CA GLN A 56 7.93 -9.81 24.85
C GLN A 56 6.75 -9.72 23.88
N LYS A 57 5.86 -8.75 24.11
CA LYS A 57 4.69 -8.46 23.26
C LYS A 57 4.77 -7.06 22.72
N TYR A 58 4.42 -6.92 21.46
CA TYR A 58 4.22 -5.65 20.77
C TYR A 58 2.79 -5.59 20.29
N SER A 59 2.16 -4.43 20.37
CA SER A 59 0.80 -4.20 19.86
C SER A 59 0.74 -2.91 19.06
N ALA A 60 -0.04 -2.92 18.00
CA ALA A 60 -0.38 -1.74 17.22
C ALA A 60 -1.89 -1.74 16.96
N PHE A 61 -2.46 -0.56 16.91
CA PHE A 61 -3.87 -0.34 16.63
C PHE A 61 -4.00 0.67 15.49
N CYS A 62 -4.90 0.41 14.57
CA CYS A 62 -5.23 1.29 13.46
C CYS A 62 -6.75 1.52 13.46
N ASP A 63 -7.17 2.70 13.84
CA ASP A 63 -8.58 3.09 13.82
C ASP A 63 -9.00 3.47 12.39
N ILE A 64 -8.29 4.39 11.78
CA ILE A 64 -8.55 4.88 10.43
C ILE A 64 -7.36 4.55 9.53
N PRO A 65 -7.55 3.73 8.47
CA PRO A 65 -6.48 3.36 7.56
C PRO A 65 -5.81 4.58 6.92
N TYR A 66 -4.49 4.51 6.78
CA TYR A 66 -3.71 5.55 6.12
C TYR A 66 -4.11 5.70 4.65
N GLY A 67 -4.38 6.93 4.22
CA GLY A 67 -4.92 7.25 2.91
C GLY A 67 -6.43 7.47 2.88
N SER A 68 -7.14 7.18 3.97
CA SER A 68 -8.57 7.48 4.11
C SER A 68 -8.82 8.98 4.32
N PRO A 69 -10.05 9.48 4.11
CA PRO A 69 -10.39 10.90 4.32
C PRO A 69 -10.03 11.43 5.71
N GLY A 70 -10.16 10.60 6.74
CA GLY A 70 -9.80 10.94 8.13
C GLY A 70 -8.32 10.78 8.47
N ASN A 71 -7.54 10.13 7.61
CA ASN A 71 -6.09 9.90 7.82
C ASN A 71 -5.35 10.01 6.48
N ARG A 72 -5.31 11.21 5.94
CA ARG A 72 -4.81 11.48 4.57
C ARG A 72 -3.31 11.26 4.46
N MET A 73 -2.91 10.74 3.31
CA MET A 73 -1.49 10.68 2.94
C MET A 73 -0.95 12.10 2.74
N ASP A 74 0.23 12.36 3.28
CA ASP A 74 0.98 13.57 2.97
C ASP A 74 1.52 13.54 1.52
N LYS A 75 2.08 14.66 1.08
CA LYS A 75 2.61 14.80 -0.29
C LYS A 75 3.72 13.79 -0.57
N ALA A 76 4.67 13.65 0.34
CA ALA A 76 5.81 12.76 0.17
C ALA A 76 5.40 11.28 0.05
N ALA A 77 4.43 10.84 0.85
CA ALA A 77 3.91 9.47 0.79
C ALA A 77 3.17 9.21 -0.54
N ARG A 78 2.39 10.18 -1.05
CA ARG A 78 1.74 10.07 -2.36
C ARG A 78 2.75 9.97 -3.49
N GLU A 79 3.76 10.84 -3.50
CA GLU A 79 4.84 10.83 -4.48
C GLU A 79 5.60 9.50 -4.46
N LEU A 80 5.97 9.00 -3.28
CA LEU A 80 6.64 7.72 -3.13
C LEU A 80 5.78 6.57 -3.70
N LYS A 81 4.48 6.58 -3.44
CA LYS A 81 3.55 5.57 -3.97
C LYS A 81 3.52 5.58 -5.49
N VAL A 82 3.42 6.77 -6.11
CA VAL A 82 3.42 6.90 -7.59
C VAL A 82 4.72 6.37 -8.16
N ARG A 83 5.88 6.78 -7.61
CA ARG A 83 7.21 6.29 -8.06
C ARG A 83 7.31 4.76 -8.00
N LYS A 84 6.87 4.15 -6.90
CA LYS A 84 6.85 2.68 -6.75
C LYS A 84 5.94 2.02 -7.80
N CYS A 85 4.79 2.59 -8.10
CA CYS A 85 3.90 2.06 -9.13
C CYS A 85 4.53 2.10 -10.53
N PHE A 86 5.22 3.18 -10.88
CA PHE A 86 5.96 3.30 -12.14
C PHE A 86 7.08 2.27 -12.23
N GLU A 87 7.88 2.15 -11.17
CA GLU A 87 8.97 1.17 -11.08
C GLU A 87 8.45 -0.27 -11.26
N VAL A 88 7.38 -0.64 -10.56
CA VAL A 88 6.77 -1.98 -10.65
C VAL A 88 6.14 -2.22 -12.01
N GLY A 89 5.49 -1.21 -12.59
CA GLY A 89 4.89 -1.27 -13.92
C GLY A 89 5.89 -1.23 -15.08
N GLY A 90 7.20 -1.08 -14.79
CA GLY A 90 8.23 -1.01 -15.82
C GLY A 90 8.10 0.21 -16.75
N ARG A 91 7.48 1.29 -16.25
CA ARG A 91 7.26 2.50 -17.04
C ARG A 91 8.53 3.35 -17.10
N SER A 92 8.87 3.80 -18.29
CA SER A 92 10.00 4.71 -18.54
C SER A 92 9.64 6.19 -18.34
N ALA A 93 8.35 6.51 -18.36
CA ALA A 93 7.83 7.86 -18.15
C ALA A 93 8.23 8.43 -16.77
N ASP A 94 8.38 9.76 -16.69
CA ASP A 94 8.69 10.41 -15.43
C ASP A 94 7.46 10.47 -14.50
N PRO A 95 7.48 9.80 -13.34
CA PRO A 95 6.39 9.86 -12.37
C PRO A 95 6.10 11.28 -11.86
N GLN A 96 7.08 12.18 -11.90
CA GLN A 96 6.90 13.57 -11.51
C GLN A 96 5.98 14.32 -12.47
N ALA A 97 6.07 14.04 -13.77
CA ALA A 97 5.19 14.64 -14.77
C ALA A 97 3.71 14.30 -14.51
N LEU A 98 3.41 13.04 -14.13
CA LEU A 98 2.05 12.64 -13.75
C LEU A 98 1.57 13.39 -12.49
N ILE A 99 2.42 13.47 -11.46
CA ILE A 99 2.07 14.15 -10.20
C ILE A 99 1.71 15.60 -10.47
N GLU A 100 2.55 16.31 -11.24
CA GLU A 100 2.31 17.72 -11.59
C GLU A 100 1.08 17.91 -12.47
N ALA A 101 0.81 16.99 -13.39
CA ALA A 101 -0.38 17.02 -14.22
C ALA A 101 -1.66 16.86 -13.36
N ILE A 102 -1.66 15.93 -12.41
CA ILE A 102 -2.79 15.73 -11.49
C ILE A 102 -2.99 16.94 -10.57
N GLU A 103 -1.92 17.54 -10.05
CA GLU A 103 -2.02 18.76 -9.21
C GLU A 103 -2.61 19.96 -9.96
N LYS A 104 -2.54 19.96 -11.29
CA LYS A 104 -3.05 21.02 -12.17
C LYS A 104 -4.30 20.60 -12.96
N ILE A 105 -4.92 19.48 -12.61
CA ILE A 105 -5.99 18.84 -13.40
C ILE A 105 -7.18 19.79 -13.64
N GLU A 106 -7.51 20.64 -12.68
CA GLU A 106 -8.60 21.63 -12.78
C GLU A 106 -8.37 22.67 -13.87
N ASN A 107 -7.10 22.89 -14.25
CA ASN A 107 -6.71 23.86 -15.27
C ASN A 107 -6.43 23.22 -16.65
N MET A 108 -6.57 21.89 -16.76
CA MET A 108 -6.30 21.18 -18.00
C MET A 108 -7.44 21.39 -19.01
N LYS A 109 -7.08 21.87 -20.19
CA LYS A 109 -8.03 22.05 -21.30
C LYS A 109 -8.28 20.75 -22.07
N ASP A 110 -7.35 19.83 -22.05
CA ASP A 110 -7.41 18.54 -22.75
C ASP A 110 -6.90 17.42 -21.86
N MET A 111 -7.80 16.54 -21.44
CA MET A 111 -7.48 15.40 -20.57
C MET A 111 -6.57 14.37 -21.26
N ARG A 112 -6.46 14.37 -22.59
CA ARG A 112 -5.53 13.47 -23.29
C ARG A 112 -4.08 13.75 -22.91
N ALA A 113 -3.74 15.00 -22.56
CA ALA A 113 -2.44 15.37 -22.07
C ALA A 113 -2.07 14.67 -20.75
N LEU A 114 -3.05 14.32 -19.90
CA LEU A 114 -2.81 13.54 -18.70
C LEU A 114 -2.37 12.12 -19.04
N PHE A 115 -3.04 11.46 -19.98
CA PHE A 115 -2.70 10.11 -20.38
C PHE A 115 -1.32 10.01 -21.05
N SER A 116 -0.90 11.04 -21.78
CA SER A 116 0.44 11.06 -22.37
C SER A 116 1.57 11.11 -21.33
N THR A 117 1.29 11.41 -20.06
CA THR A 117 2.29 11.33 -18.99
C THR A 117 2.54 9.90 -18.48
N VAL A 118 1.70 8.94 -18.86
CA VAL A 118 1.77 7.54 -18.39
C VAL A 118 1.79 6.52 -19.53
N CYS A 119 1.44 6.92 -20.74
CA CYS A 119 1.49 6.08 -21.94
C CYS A 119 2.80 6.37 -22.69
N ASP A 120 3.62 5.33 -22.85
CA ASP A 120 4.78 5.34 -23.71
C ASP A 120 4.34 5.21 -25.17
#